data_a1ffde9d0ab9643b0408167bc2a96207
#
_entry.id   a1ffde9d0ab9643b0408167bc2a96207
#
_cell.length_a   1.000
_cell.length_b   1.000
_cell.length_c   1.000
_cell.angle_alpha   90.00
_cell.angle_beta   90.00
_cell.angle_gamma   90.00
#
_symmetry.space_group_name_H-M   'P 1'
#
loop_
_entity.id
_entity.type
_entity.pdbx_description
1 polymer ?
#
loop_
_entity_poly.entity_id
_entity_poly.type
_entity_poly.pdbx_seq_one_letter_code
_entity_poly.pdbx_strand_id
1 'polypeptide(L)'
;MDIVKQAWETYVAHSNDIPDHIEGVRDEIIQSWKRCKQQLDPFQKQMSFVSSDILEKKMSENALLIKIAYSYLLEFYHYLQSTDYQIFLVDKEGCQLKRIADNKQQDKFAKEKQLFDGCLYTEEKAGTNGISVCLRQKRPVMVIGSEHYLEIYHNVVCYSAPIYDFMNQIIACLLIVGPLSSFNPMIMGMLSAAVAGIEKEFELTTTNHLLNSTMESLNSAVLVLDHQQKIIHFNQQIFRVLQLSKQDLTNKSIYDIINYDSLPEALRSFQEAYTNIECTLINANQVHVDVSLTIKPQSMDSTLILIDLQNEVHRLANQLAGTTAIYTFEDIQGTSKAIENLKLLGKTIAGSDQPALIFGEAGTGKDMVAQSIHNASSHKTGPFVSVNCSTVQKGYLEAELWGSGDLTDKKPGKLELAQKGTLF
;
A
#
# COMPACT_ATOMS: atom_id res chain seq x y z
N MET A 1 -22.64 -27.14 -43.92
CA MET A 1 -21.19 -26.91 -43.73
C MET A 1 -21.08 -25.61 -42.97
N ASP A 2 -20.30 -25.55 -41.91
CA ASP A 2 -20.15 -24.36 -41.10
C ASP A 2 -19.51 -23.24 -41.95
N ILE A 3 -20.20 -22.12 -42.14
CA ILE A 3 -19.75 -20.97 -42.94
C ILE A 3 -18.36 -20.51 -42.51
N VAL A 4 -18.12 -20.43 -41.19
CA VAL A 4 -16.84 -20.02 -40.63
C VAL A 4 -15.73 -21.02 -41.00
N LYS A 5 -16.02 -22.32 -40.99
CA LYS A 5 -15.07 -23.37 -41.40
C LYS A 5 -14.70 -23.24 -42.88
N GLN A 6 -15.66 -23.00 -43.73
CA GLN A 6 -15.42 -22.80 -45.16
C GLN A 6 -14.58 -21.54 -45.43
N ALA A 7 -14.87 -20.44 -44.67
CA ALA A 7 -14.09 -19.21 -44.76
C ALA A 7 -12.65 -19.43 -44.30
N TRP A 8 -12.45 -20.16 -43.20
CA TRP A 8 -11.12 -20.48 -42.69
C TRP A 8 -10.32 -21.33 -43.70
N GLU A 9 -10.91 -22.39 -44.24
CA GLU A 9 -10.29 -23.22 -45.26
C GLU A 9 -9.91 -22.43 -46.51
N THR A 10 -10.78 -21.53 -46.95
CA THR A 10 -10.54 -20.69 -48.14
C THR A 10 -9.45 -19.65 -47.92
N TYR A 11 -9.54 -18.90 -46.84
CA TYR A 11 -8.74 -17.66 -46.67
C TYR A 11 -7.56 -17.86 -45.70
N VAL A 12 -7.68 -18.71 -44.69
CA VAL A 12 -6.60 -18.93 -43.72
C VAL A 12 -5.69 -20.08 -44.19
N ALA A 13 -6.26 -21.22 -44.60
CA ALA A 13 -5.49 -22.39 -45.00
C ALA A 13 -4.83 -22.26 -46.36
N HIS A 14 -5.57 -21.79 -47.41
CA HIS A 14 -5.14 -21.88 -48.77
C HIS A 14 -4.89 -20.55 -49.49
N SER A 15 -5.34 -19.42 -49.00
CA SER A 15 -5.12 -18.11 -49.61
C SER A 15 -4.01 -17.35 -48.91
N ASN A 16 -3.34 -16.44 -49.64
CA ASN A 16 -2.39 -15.49 -49.03
C ASN A 16 -3.05 -14.17 -48.65
N ASP A 17 -4.30 -13.95 -49.06
CA ASP A 17 -5.04 -12.71 -48.79
C ASP A 17 -6.36 -13.03 -48.09
N ILE A 18 -6.64 -12.26 -47.00
CA ILE A 18 -7.89 -12.40 -46.24
C ILE A 18 -8.67 -11.08 -46.46
N PRO A 19 -9.91 -11.16 -47.02
CA PRO A 19 -10.74 -9.97 -47.23
C PRO A 19 -11.02 -9.18 -45.92
N ASP A 20 -11.38 -7.90 -46.05
CA ASP A 20 -11.77 -7.10 -44.91
C ASP A 20 -13.12 -7.49 -44.31
N HIS A 21 -13.98 -8.09 -45.12
CA HIS A 21 -15.29 -8.58 -44.71
C HIS A 21 -15.55 -9.96 -45.33
N ILE A 22 -16.03 -10.87 -44.47
CA ILE A 22 -16.44 -12.25 -44.89
C ILE A 22 -17.81 -12.48 -44.26
N GLU A 23 -18.79 -12.79 -45.10
CA GLU A 23 -20.17 -13.03 -44.64
C GLU A 23 -20.20 -14.21 -43.65
N GLY A 24 -20.82 -13.99 -42.48
CA GLY A 24 -20.94 -14.98 -41.41
C GLY A 24 -19.70 -15.10 -40.50
N VAL A 25 -18.66 -14.29 -40.67
CA VAL A 25 -17.49 -14.22 -39.81
C VAL A 25 -17.42 -12.84 -39.16
N ARG A 26 -17.21 -12.80 -37.84
CA ARG A 26 -17.11 -11.55 -37.08
C ARG A 26 -15.86 -10.75 -37.46
N ASP A 27 -15.99 -9.44 -37.60
CA ASP A 27 -14.90 -8.55 -38.01
C ASP A 27 -13.66 -8.67 -37.11
N GLU A 28 -13.83 -8.78 -35.79
CA GLU A 28 -12.70 -8.95 -34.87
C GLU A 28 -11.91 -10.26 -35.11
N ILE A 29 -12.58 -11.32 -35.58
CA ILE A 29 -11.95 -12.60 -35.95
C ILE A 29 -11.17 -12.44 -37.25
N ILE A 30 -11.78 -11.81 -38.28
CA ILE A 30 -11.13 -11.53 -39.55
C ILE A 30 -9.85 -10.72 -39.35
N GLN A 31 -9.92 -9.65 -38.57
CA GLN A 31 -8.77 -8.80 -38.25
C GLN A 31 -7.68 -9.59 -37.48
N SER A 32 -8.07 -10.47 -36.59
CA SER A 32 -7.13 -11.34 -35.88
C SER A 32 -6.48 -12.36 -36.83
N TRP A 33 -7.24 -12.98 -37.70
CA TRP A 33 -6.71 -13.91 -38.73
C TRP A 33 -5.66 -13.23 -39.64
N LYS A 34 -5.93 -11.99 -40.07
CA LYS A 34 -4.97 -11.21 -40.87
C LYS A 34 -3.63 -11.00 -40.17
N ARG A 35 -3.65 -10.67 -38.88
CA ARG A 35 -2.42 -10.50 -38.12
C ARG A 35 -1.69 -11.82 -37.89
N CYS A 36 -2.43 -12.88 -37.58
CA CYS A 36 -1.86 -14.21 -37.36
C CYS A 36 -1.21 -14.77 -38.65
N LYS A 37 -1.84 -14.55 -39.80
CA LYS A 37 -1.37 -15.04 -41.11
C LYS A 37 0.07 -14.62 -41.45
N GLN A 38 0.51 -13.48 -40.94
CA GLN A 38 1.85 -12.95 -41.21
C GLN A 38 2.96 -13.63 -40.37
N GLN A 39 2.57 -14.35 -39.31
CA GLN A 39 3.53 -14.76 -38.27
C GLN A 39 3.41 -16.25 -37.90
N LEU A 40 2.31 -16.92 -38.22
CA LEU A 40 1.98 -18.23 -37.68
C LEU A 40 1.43 -19.19 -38.75
N ASP A 41 1.88 -20.43 -38.71
CA ASP A 41 1.32 -21.51 -39.51
C ASP A 41 0.00 -22.00 -38.88
N PRO A 42 -1.15 -21.93 -39.61
CA PRO A 42 -2.44 -22.38 -39.08
C PRO A 42 -2.48 -23.87 -38.73
N PHE A 43 -1.58 -24.69 -39.26
CA PHE A 43 -1.45 -26.13 -38.99
C PHE A 43 -0.44 -26.46 -37.88
N GLN A 44 0.12 -25.44 -37.23
CA GLN A 44 1.03 -25.64 -36.12
C GLN A 44 0.37 -26.48 -35.00
N LYS A 45 1.07 -27.55 -34.59
CA LYS A 45 0.59 -28.47 -33.54
C LYS A 45 1.24 -28.24 -32.18
N GLN A 46 2.38 -27.55 -32.11
CA GLN A 46 3.11 -27.33 -30.87
C GLN A 46 2.83 -25.93 -30.33
N MET A 47 2.47 -25.87 -29.05
CA MET A 47 2.28 -24.63 -28.34
C MET A 47 3.59 -24.11 -27.77
N SER A 48 3.67 -22.81 -27.54
CA SER A 48 4.81 -22.14 -26.93
C SER A 48 4.60 -22.00 -25.42
N PHE A 49 5.66 -22.25 -24.66
CA PHE A 49 5.66 -22.14 -23.21
C PHE A 49 6.78 -21.21 -22.74
N VAL A 50 6.57 -20.54 -21.62
CA VAL A 50 7.65 -19.85 -20.89
C VAL A 50 8.52 -20.87 -20.16
N SER A 51 9.76 -20.49 -19.81
CA SER A 51 10.60 -21.34 -18.96
C SER A 51 10.03 -21.41 -17.54
N SER A 52 10.42 -22.44 -16.78
CA SER A 52 9.97 -22.64 -15.39
C SER A 52 10.27 -21.43 -14.52
N ASP A 53 11.47 -20.83 -14.65
CA ASP A 53 11.88 -19.66 -13.85
C ASP A 53 10.98 -18.43 -14.14
N ILE A 54 10.62 -18.23 -15.42
CA ILE A 54 9.71 -17.15 -15.83
C ILE A 54 8.31 -17.41 -15.28
N LEU A 55 7.83 -18.65 -15.32
CA LEU A 55 6.52 -19.02 -14.78
C LEU A 55 6.47 -18.78 -13.27
N GLU A 56 7.47 -19.24 -12.52
CA GLU A 56 7.55 -19.03 -11.06
C GLU A 56 7.54 -17.53 -10.71
N LYS A 57 8.30 -16.72 -11.44
CA LYS A 57 8.29 -15.28 -11.26
C LYS A 57 6.90 -14.68 -11.50
N LYS A 58 6.26 -15.02 -12.63
CA LYS A 58 4.90 -14.56 -12.95
C LYS A 58 3.87 -15.00 -11.92
N MET A 59 3.96 -16.23 -11.41
CA MET A 59 3.08 -16.73 -10.35
C MET A 59 3.30 -15.97 -9.04
N SER A 60 4.54 -15.66 -8.69
CA SER A 60 4.86 -14.85 -7.50
C SER A 60 4.32 -13.43 -7.61
N GLU A 61 4.51 -12.76 -8.76
CA GLU A 61 4.01 -11.41 -9.02
C GLU A 61 2.46 -11.35 -8.98
N ASN A 62 1.78 -12.43 -9.33
CA ASN A 62 0.31 -12.53 -9.34
C ASN A 62 -0.26 -13.34 -8.16
N ALA A 63 0.51 -13.58 -7.10
CA ALA A 63 0.14 -14.50 -6.01
C ALA A 63 -1.19 -14.13 -5.32
N LEU A 64 -1.44 -12.84 -5.08
CA LEU A 64 -2.69 -12.37 -4.49
C LEU A 64 -3.88 -12.64 -5.42
N LEU A 65 -3.75 -12.29 -6.70
CA LEU A 65 -4.79 -12.52 -7.69
C LEU A 65 -5.09 -14.01 -7.87
N ILE A 66 -4.05 -14.85 -7.94
CA ILE A 66 -4.19 -16.32 -8.02
C ILE A 66 -4.94 -16.83 -6.79
N LYS A 67 -4.59 -16.36 -5.60
CA LYS A 67 -5.26 -16.78 -4.35
C LYS A 67 -6.75 -16.44 -4.36
N ILE A 68 -7.10 -15.21 -4.72
CA ILE A 68 -8.49 -14.76 -4.79
C ILE A 68 -9.24 -15.52 -5.89
N ALA A 69 -8.72 -15.51 -7.11
CA ALA A 69 -9.35 -16.19 -8.23
C ALA A 69 -9.57 -17.70 -7.96
N TYR A 70 -8.61 -18.36 -7.33
CA TYR A 70 -8.70 -19.79 -7.02
C TYR A 70 -9.93 -20.13 -6.15
N SER A 71 -10.25 -19.30 -5.16
CA SER A 71 -11.42 -19.51 -4.29
C SER A 71 -12.74 -19.47 -5.07
N TYR A 72 -12.91 -18.44 -5.92
CA TYR A 72 -14.09 -18.33 -6.79
C TYR A 72 -14.15 -19.45 -7.81
N LEU A 73 -13.02 -19.84 -8.38
CA LEU A 73 -12.95 -20.83 -9.45
C LEU A 73 -13.18 -22.24 -8.95
N LEU A 74 -12.84 -22.55 -7.69
CA LEU A 74 -13.18 -23.82 -7.07
C LEU A 74 -14.70 -23.99 -6.93
N GLU A 75 -15.42 -22.98 -6.46
CA GLU A 75 -16.88 -23.03 -6.40
C GLU A 75 -17.49 -23.21 -7.79
N PHE A 76 -16.99 -22.42 -8.74
CA PHE A 76 -17.43 -22.51 -10.13
C PHE A 76 -17.15 -23.90 -10.74
N TYR A 77 -15.99 -24.47 -10.44
CA TYR A 77 -15.60 -25.79 -10.88
C TYR A 77 -16.55 -26.89 -10.41
N HIS A 78 -17.09 -26.78 -9.18
CA HIS A 78 -18.07 -27.75 -8.68
C HIS A 78 -19.32 -27.86 -9.56
N TYR A 79 -19.75 -26.78 -10.20
CA TYR A 79 -20.86 -26.80 -11.15
C TYR A 79 -20.49 -27.39 -12.51
N LEU A 80 -19.20 -27.45 -12.85
CA LEU A 80 -18.68 -27.95 -14.11
C LEU A 80 -18.02 -29.33 -14.01
N GLN A 81 -17.97 -29.96 -12.81
CA GLN A 81 -17.27 -31.24 -12.56
C GLN A 81 -17.71 -32.39 -13.48
N SER A 82 -18.98 -32.41 -13.90
CA SER A 82 -19.52 -33.42 -14.79
C SER A 82 -19.31 -33.14 -16.28
N THR A 83 -18.58 -32.07 -16.60
CA THR A 83 -18.34 -31.60 -17.96
C THR A 83 -16.86 -31.68 -18.32
N ASP A 84 -16.54 -31.59 -19.61
CA ASP A 84 -15.16 -31.53 -20.10
C ASP A 84 -14.58 -30.10 -20.08
N TYR A 85 -15.26 -29.13 -19.47
CA TYR A 85 -14.76 -27.76 -19.35
C TYR A 85 -13.57 -27.66 -18.43
N GLN A 86 -12.64 -26.80 -18.80
CA GLN A 86 -11.46 -26.45 -18.01
C GLN A 86 -11.39 -24.95 -17.79
N ILE A 87 -10.89 -24.55 -16.63
CA ILE A 87 -10.82 -23.16 -16.22
C ILE A 87 -9.35 -22.78 -16.04
N PHE A 88 -8.97 -21.61 -16.56
CA PHE A 88 -7.62 -21.09 -16.51
C PHE A 88 -7.62 -19.65 -16.08
N LEU A 89 -6.63 -19.29 -15.27
CA LEU A 89 -6.22 -17.91 -15.03
C LEU A 89 -5.02 -17.62 -15.92
N VAL A 90 -5.10 -16.55 -16.70
CA VAL A 90 -4.10 -16.11 -17.67
C VAL A 90 -3.71 -14.66 -17.34
N ASP A 91 -2.42 -14.34 -17.34
CA ASP A 91 -1.97 -12.97 -17.06
C ASP A 91 -2.29 -12.00 -18.22
N LYS A 92 -2.08 -10.72 -17.98
CA LYS A 92 -2.29 -9.66 -18.98
C LYS A 92 -1.42 -9.78 -20.24
N GLU A 93 -0.37 -10.59 -20.19
CA GLU A 93 0.55 -10.86 -21.30
C GLU A 93 0.19 -12.15 -22.05
N GLY A 94 -0.90 -12.81 -21.66
CA GLY A 94 -1.40 -14.03 -22.31
C GLY A 94 -0.73 -15.32 -21.83
N CYS A 95 0.00 -15.31 -20.71
CA CYS A 95 0.60 -16.49 -20.12
C CYS A 95 -0.36 -17.18 -19.16
N GLN A 96 -0.61 -18.47 -19.33
CA GLN A 96 -1.41 -19.26 -18.39
C GLN A 96 -0.66 -19.40 -17.07
N LEU A 97 -1.23 -18.86 -15.99
CA LEU A 97 -0.67 -18.93 -14.65
C LEU A 97 -1.09 -20.18 -13.91
N LYS A 98 -2.39 -20.53 -14.01
CA LYS A 98 -2.95 -21.62 -13.22
C LYS A 98 -4.13 -22.27 -13.94
N ARG A 99 -4.11 -23.59 -14.00
CA ARG A 99 -5.26 -24.42 -14.39
C ARG A 99 -5.99 -24.91 -13.14
N ILE A 100 -7.31 -24.92 -13.20
CA ILE A 100 -8.17 -25.54 -12.19
C ILE A 100 -8.80 -26.76 -12.81
N ALA A 101 -8.31 -27.94 -12.43
CA ALA A 101 -8.80 -29.23 -12.87
C ALA A 101 -8.42 -30.31 -11.86
N ASP A 102 -9.33 -31.25 -11.64
CA ASP A 102 -9.12 -32.33 -10.66
C ASP A 102 -9.58 -33.71 -11.21
N ASN A 103 -9.81 -33.82 -12.51
CA ASN A 103 -10.40 -34.99 -13.12
C ASN A 103 -9.48 -35.58 -14.22
N LYS A 104 -9.26 -36.92 -14.21
CA LYS A 104 -8.46 -37.64 -15.23
C LYS A 104 -8.93 -37.42 -16.67
N GLN A 105 -10.23 -37.22 -16.88
CA GLN A 105 -10.80 -36.97 -18.23
C GLN A 105 -10.41 -35.57 -18.71
N GLN A 106 -10.45 -34.58 -17.85
CA GLN A 106 -9.98 -33.21 -18.13
C GLN A 106 -8.47 -33.19 -18.42
N ASP A 107 -7.68 -34.06 -17.78
CA ASP A 107 -6.25 -34.18 -18.08
C ASP A 107 -5.98 -34.73 -19.47
N LYS A 108 -6.83 -35.64 -19.98
CA LYS A 108 -6.71 -36.14 -21.36
C LYS A 108 -6.96 -35.02 -22.36
N PHE A 109 -8.02 -34.24 -22.17
CA PHE A 109 -8.34 -33.10 -23.03
C PHE A 109 -7.23 -32.03 -22.98
N ALA A 110 -6.73 -31.71 -21.79
CA ALA A 110 -5.63 -30.77 -21.65
C ALA A 110 -4.35 -31.21 -22.34
N LYS A 111 -4.01 -32.51 -22.25
CA LYS A 111 -2.85 -33.08 -22.94
C LYS A 111 -3.01 -33.02 -24.47
N GLU A 112 -4.18 -33.36 -24.98
CA GLU A 112 -4.48 -33.29 -26.42
C GLU A 112 -4.38 -31.86 -26.95
N LYS A 113 -4.85 -30.88 -26.20
CA LYS A 113 -4.88 -29.47 -26.58
C LYS A 113 -3.68 -28.67 -26.05
N GLN A 114 -2.77 -29.31 -25.33
CA GLN A 114 -1.57 -28.70 -24.72
C GLN A 114 -1.87 -27.49 -23.78
N LEU A 115 -2.90 -27.64 -22.95
CA LEU A 115 -3.38 -26.59 -22.03
C LEU A 115 -2.70 -26.75 -20.68
N PHE A 116 -1.44 -26.32 -20.57
CA PHE A 116 -0.64 -26.41 -19.34
C PHE A 116 -0.20 -25.04 -18.85
N ASP A 117 0.11 -24.97 -17.55
CA ASP A 117 0.65 -23.75 -16.96
C ASP A 117 1.94 -23.33 -17.69
N GLY A 118 2.08 -22.03 -17.93
CA GLY A 118 3.15 -21.47 -18.75
C GLY A 118 2.88 -21.36 -20.24
N CYS A 119 1.74 -21.89 -20.74
CA CYS A 119 1.35 -21.74 -22.16
C CYS A 119 1.08 -20.27 -22.50
N LEU A 120 1.50 -19.86 -23.71
CA LEU A 120 1.32 -18.50 -24.24
C LEU A 120 0.19 -18.44 -25.25
N TYR A 121 -0.83 -17.61 -24.96
CA TYR A 121 -2.03 -17.41 -25.78
C TYR A 121 -2.05 -16.11 -26.56
N THR A 122 -0.90 -15.49 -26.83
CA THR A 122 -0.82 -14.30 -27.69
C THR A 122 -1.10 -14.66 -29.17
N GLU A 123 -1.47 -13.68 -29.97
CA GLU A 123 -1.73 -13.89 -31.41
C GLU A 123 -0.49 -14.45 -32.12
N GLU A 124 0.73 -14.06 -31.73
CA GLU A 124 1.99 -14.51 -32.34
C GLU A 124 2.34 -15.97 -31.97
N LYS A 125 1.78 -16.51 -30.88
CA LYS A 125 2.11 -17.85 -30.37
C LYS A 125 1.00 -18.87 -30.52
N ALA A 126 -0.24 -18.42 -30.36
CA ALA A 126 -1.42 -19.30 -30.37
C ALA A 126 -2.48 -18.86 -31.38
N GLY A 127 -2.22 -17.83 -32.17
CA GLY A 127 -3.17 -17.31 -33.14
C GLY A 127 -4.43 -16.72 -32.51
N THR A 128 -5.46 -16.56 -33.31
CA THR A 128 -6.79 -16.16 -32.83
C THR A 128 -7.33 -17.18 -31.85
N ASN A 129 -7.55 -16.79 -30.64
CA ASN A 129 -8.10 -17.60 -29.54
C ASN A 129 -8.85 -16.71 -28.54
N GLY A 130 -9.52 -17.30 -27.58
CA GLY A 130 -10.32 -16.55 -26.59
C GLY A 130 -9.53 -15.47 -25.86
N ILE A 131 -8.31 -15.77 -25.41
CA ILE A 131 -7.47 -14.82 -24.65
C ILE A 131 -6.97 -13.70 -25.54
N SER A 132 -6.40 -14.01 -26.71
CA SER A 132 -5.84 -13.00 -27.61
C SER A 132 -6.89 -11.97 -28.06
N VAL A 133 -8.10 -12.45 -28.39
CA VAL A 133 -9.23 -11.59 -28.77
C VAL A 133 -9.74 -10.79 -27.55
N CYS A 134 -9.88 -11.44 -26.38
CA CYS A 134 -10.33 -10.80 -25.16
C CYS A 134 -9.42 -9.64 -24.73
N LEU A 135 -8.11 -9.87 -24.67
CA LEU A 135 -7.12 -8.84 -24.31
C LEU A 135 -7.15 -7.65 -25.27
N ARG A 136 -7.34 -7.90 -26.55
CA ARG A 136 -7.39 -6.87 -27.58
C ARG A 136 -8.69 -6.07 -27.54
N GLN A 137 -9.84 -6.78 -27.44
CA GLN A 137 -11.17 -6.16 -27.43
C GLN A 137 -11.52 -5.54 -26.07
N LYS A 138 -10.78 -5.91 -25.03
CA LYS A 138 -11.01 -5.43 -23.65
C LYS A 138 -12.45 -5.65 -23.18
N ARG A 139 -13.04 -6.79 -23.54
CA ARG A 139 -14.40 -7.19 -23.17
C ARG A 139 -14.52 -8.71 -23.18
N PRO A 140 -15.54 -9.26 -22.51
CA PRO A 140 -15.83 -10.69 -22.60
C PRO A 140 -16.07 -11.12 -24.06
N VAL A 141 -15.50 -12.24 -24.45
CA VAL A 141 -15.59 -12.78 -25.82
C VAL A 141 -15.71 -14.30 -25.80
N MET A 142 -16.41 -14.83 -26.80
CA MET A 142 -16.38 -16.25 -27.16
C MET A 142 -15.63 -16.42 -28.48
N VAL A 143 -14.83 -17.48 -28.59
CA VAL A 143 -14.22 -17.91 -29.83
C VAL A 143 -14.61 -19.37 -30.03
N ILE A 144 -15.26 -19.69 -31.16
CA ILE A 144 -16.02 -20.93 -31.36
C ILE A 144 -15.47 -21.68 -32.57
N GLY A 145 -15.01 -22.91 -32.35
CA GLY A 145 -14.63 -23.80 -33.44
C GLY A 145 -13.62 -23.18 -34.43
N SER A 146 -13.96 -23.11 -35.67
CA SER A 146 -13.10 -22.61 -36.75
C SER A 146 -12.88 -21.09 -36.74
N GLU A 147 -13.40 -20.33 -35.77
CA GLU A 147 -12.95 -18.98 -35.50
C GLU A 147 -11.52 -18.94 -34.96
N HIS A 148 -11.06 -20.03 -34.30
CA HIS A 148 -9.66 -20.16 -33.91
C HIS A 148 -8.78 -20.23 -35.17
N TYR A 149 -7.61 -19.54 -35.07
CA TYR A 149 -6.66 -19.52 -36.15
C TYR A 149 -6.00 -20.91 -36.38
N LEU A 150 -5.64 -21.57 -35.27
CA LEU A 150 -5.01 -22.90 -35.32
C LEU A 150 -6.05 -24.02 -35.47
N GLU A 151 -5.85 -24.91 -36.45
CA GLU A 151 -6.73 -26.07 -36.72
C GLU A 151 -6.92 -26.97 -35.48
N ILE A 152 -5.88 -27.13 -34.65
CA ILE A 152 -5.92 -27.95 -33.43
C ILE A 152 -7.05 -27.54 -32.47
N TYR A 153 -7.55 -26.31 -32.57
CA TYR A 153 -8.62 -25.78 -31.74
C TYR A 153 -10.00 -25.69 -32.41
N HIS A 154 -10.18 -26.23 -33.64
CA HIS A 154 -11.46 -26.16 -34.33
C HIS A 154 -12.59 -26.96 -33.66
N ASN A 155 -12.27 -27.87 -32.76
CA ASN A 155 -13.27 -28.63 -32.01
C ASN A 155 -13.45 -28.15 -30.57
N VAL A 156 -13.01 -26.93 -30.25
CA VAL A 156 -13.18 -26.34 -28.91
C VAL A 156 -13.98 -25.04 -28.98
N VAL A 157 -14.52 -24.67 -27.84
CA VAL A 157 -15.09 -23.33 -27.56
C VAL A 157 -14.35 -22.71 -26.40
N CYS A 158 -13.98 -21.42 -26.56
CA CYS A 158 -13.33 -20.61 -25.57
C CYS A 158 -14.27 -19.48 -25.10
N TYR A 159 -14.44 -19.34 -23.81
CA TYR A 159 -15.11 -18.21 -23.15
C TYR A 159 -14.07 -17.47 -22.37
N SER A 160 -13.86 -16.19 -22.67
CA SER A 160 -12.81 -15.39 -22.04
C SER A 160 -13.37 -14.08 -21.55
N ALA A 161 -12.98 -13.68 -20.35
CA ALA A 161 -13.35 -12.40 -19.78
C ALA A 161 -12.13 -11.74 -19.12
N PRO A 162 -11.90 -10.43 -19.35
CA PRO A 162 -10.81 -9.70 -18.73
C PRO A 162 -11.13 -9.44 -17.27
N ILE A 163 -10.12 -9.42 -16.41
CA ILE A 163 -10.17 -9.00 -15.01
C ILE A 163 -9.50 -7.63 -14.92
N TYR A 164 -10.21 -6.65 -14.35
CA TYR A 164 -9.74 -5.28 -14.20
C TYR A 164 -9.34 -4.98 -12.76
N ASP A 165 -8.38 -4.08 -12.61
CA ASP A 165 -8.11 -3.44 -11.32
C ASP A 165 -9.00 -2.20 -11.12
N PHE A 166 -8.86 -1.55 -9.95
CA PHE A 166 -9.60 -0.33 -9.60
C PHE A 166 -9.27 0.89 -10.49
N MET A 167 -8.17 0.83 -11.26
CA MET A 167 -7.78 1.83 -12.27
C MET A 167 -8.30 1.50 -13.66
N ASN A 168 -9.17 0.49 -13.77
CA ASN A 168 -9.70 0.00 -15.05
C ASN A 168 -8.60 -0.50 -16.01
N GLN A 169 -7.50 -1.07 -15.48
CA GLN A 169 -6.46 -1.71 -16.24
C GLN A 169 -6.64 -3.23 -16.19
N ILE A 170 -6.48 -3.90 -17.33
CA ILE A 170 -6.50 -5.37 -17.36
C ILE A 170 -5.29 -5.90 -16.60
N ILE A 171 -5.56 -6.71 -15.58
CA ILE A 171 -4.52 -7.39 -14.78
C ILE A 171 -4.40 -8.87 -15.14
N ALA A 172 -5.49 -9.50 -15.61
CA ALA A 172 -5.53 -10.88 -16.05
C ALA A 172 -6.74 -11.14 -16.94
N CYS A 173 -6.86 -12.38 -17.43
CA CYS A 173 -8.06 -12.89 -18.06
C CYS A 173 -8.45 -14.24 -17.45
N LEU A 174 -9.75 -14.48 -17.34
CA LEU A 174 -10.28 -15.78 -17.03
C LEU A 174 -10.72 -16.48 -18.33
N LEU A 175 -10.30 -17.73 -18.51
CA LEU A 175 -10.59 -18.54 -19.68
C LEU A 175 -11.29 -19.82 -19.25
N ILE A 176 -12.41 -20.13 -19.90
CA ILE A 176 -13.05 -21.45 -19.85
C ILE A 176 -12.97 -22.06 -21.25
N VAL A 177 -12.47 -23.29 -21.33
CA VAL A 177 -12.34 -24.05 -22.59
C VAL A 177 -13.06 -25.36 -22.44
N GLY A 178 -13.80 -25.75 -23.47
CA GLY A 178 -14.46 -27.05 -23.55
C GLY A 178 -14.62 -27.55 -24.98
N PRO A 179 -15.04 -28.79 -25.16
CA PRO A 179 -15.38 -29.34 -26.51
C PRO A 179 -16.49 -28.49 -27.14
N LEU A 180 -16.40 -28.31 -28.47
CA LEU A 180 -17.43 -27.60 -29.23
C LEU A 180 -18.82 -28.25 -29.09
N SER A 181 -18.87 -29.57 -28.91
CA SER A 181 -20.11 -30.34 -28.67
C SER A 181 -20.81 -29.94 -27.36
N SER A 182 -20.09 -29.35 -26.43
CA SER A 182 -20.61 -28.88 -25.14
C SER A 182 -20.92 -27.37 -25.13
N PHE A 183 -20.98 -26.73 -26.29
CA PHE A 183 -21.24 -25.30 -26.40
C PHE A 183 -22.50 -24.87 -25.62
N ASN A 184 -22.35 -23.92 -24.70
CA ASN A 184 -23.43 -23.38 -23.92
C ASN A 184 -23.21 -21.87 -23.64
N PRO A 185 -24.03 -20.98 -24.24
CA PRO A 185 -23.91 -19.54 -24.06
C PRO A 185 -24.03 -19.07 -22.60
N MET A 186 -24.71 -19.83 -21.73
CA MET A 186 -24.87 -19.49 -20.29
C MET A 186 -23.53 -19.44 -19.54
N ILE A 187 -22.52 -20.19 -20.02
CA ILE A 187 -21.16 -20.17 -19.45
C ILE A 187 -20.57 -18.76 -19.44
N MET A 188 -20.85 -17.95 -20.46
CA MET A 188 -20.37 -16.56 -20.50
C MET A 188 -20.96 -15.70 -19.38
N GLY A 189 -22.24 -15.88 -19.07
CA GLY A 189 -22.88 -15.17 -17.94
C GLY A 189 -22.27 -15.58 -16.60
N MET A 190 -22.05 -16.87 -16.40
CA MET A 190 -21.39 -17.39 -15.19
C MET A 190 -19.94 -16.88 -15.08
N LEU A 191 -19.18 -16.90 -16.18
CA LEU A 191 -17.82 -16.39 -16.24
C LEU A 191 -17.76 -14.89 -15.87
N SER A 192 -18.67 -14.09 -16.43
CA SER A 192 -18.75 -12.65 -16.14
C SER A 192 -19.08 -12.38 -14.68
N ALA A 193 -19.97 -13.17 -14.07
CA ALA A 193 -20.29 -13.06 -12.64
C ALA A 193 -19.08 -13.43 -11.75
N ALA A 194 -18.35 -14.48 -12.09
CA ALA A 194 -17.13 -14.87 -11.37
C ALA A 194 -16.06 -13.78 -11.47
N VAL A 195 -15.85 -13.21 -12.65
CA VAL A 195 -14.90 -12.09 -12.85
C VAL A 195 -15.27 -10.89 -11.99
N ALA A 196 -16.55 -10.49 -12.00
CA ALA A 196 -17.02 -9.35 -11.18
C ALA A 196 -16.78 -9.60 -9.67
N GLY A 197 -16.98 -10.82 -9.18
CA GLY A 197 -16.65 -11.21 -7.81
C GLY A 197 -15.17 -11.12 -7.51
N ILE A 198 -14.32 -11.63 -8.39
CA ILE A 198 -12.85 -11.58 -8.27
C ILE A 198 -12.35 -10.12 -8.26
N GLU A 199 -12.83 -9.29 -9.18
CA GLU A 199 -12.49 -7.85 -9.25
C GLU A 199 -12.83 -7.15 -7.94
N LYS A 200 -14.04 -7.39 -7.41
CA LYS A 200 -14.50 -6.75 -6.16
C LYS A 200 -13.65 -7.17 -4.96
N GLU A 201 -13.36 -8.45 -4.82
CA GLU A 201 -12.53 -8.94 -3.71
C GLU A 201 -11.07 -8.48 -3.84
N PHE A 202 -10.55 -8.44 -5.07
CA PHE A 202 -9.20 -7.94 -5.33
C PHE A 202 -9.08 -6.44 -4.99
N GLU A 203 -10.06 -5.62 -5.38
CA GLU A 203 -10.16 -4.21 -5.02
C GLU A 203 -10.18 -4.01 -3.51
N LEU A 204 -11.08 -4.72 -2.81
CA LEU A 204 -11.21 -4.62 -1.34
C LEU A 204 -9.93 -5.04 -0.63
N THR A 205 -9.33 -6.15 -1.04
CA THR A 205 -8.10 -6.66 -0.44
C THR A 205 -6.93 -5.72 -0.66
N THR A 206 -6.76 -5.22 -1.89
CA THR A 206 -5.68 -4.29 -2.24
C THR A 206 -5.85 -2.96 -1.51
N THR A 207 -7.08 -2.42 -1.47
CA THR A 207 -7.38 -1.17 -0.76
C THR A 207 -7.11 -1.31 0.74
N ASN A 208 -7.53 -2.43 1.35
CA ASN A 208 -7.25 -2.69 2.77
C ASN A 208 -5.74 -2.81 3.05
N HIS A 209 -4.99 -3.48 2.19
CA HIS A 209 -3.52 -3.53 2.31
C HIS A 209 -2.88 -2.15 2.22
N LEU A 210 -3.32 -1.32 1.27
CA LEU A 210 -2.82 0.03 1.10
C LEU A 210 -3.14 0.89 2.33
N LEU A 211 -4.38 0.87 2.82
CA LEU A 211 -4.79 1.60 4.03
C LEU A 211 -3.97 1.16 5.24
N ASN A 212 -3.82 -0.14 5.47
CA ASN A 212 -3.01 -0.65 6.57
C ASN A 212 -1.54 -0.21 6.45
N SER A 213 -0.93 -0.33 5.27
CA SER A 213 0.44 0.11 5.04
C SER A 213 0.61 1.61 5.27
N THR A 214 -0.37 2.42 4.85
CA THR A 214 -0.37 3.87 5.08
C THR A 214 -0.47 4.18 6.57
N MET A 215 -1.38 3.52 7.29
CA MET A 215 -1.51 3.71 8.74
C MET A 215 -0.25 3.30 9.49
N GLU A 216 0.39 2.19 9.11
CA GLU A 216 1.65 1.75 9.73
C GLU A 216 2.84 2.67 9.42
N SER A 217 2.81 3.42 8.33
CA SER A 217 3.85 4.39 7.97
C SER A 217 3.76 5.70 8.74
N LEU A 218 2.65 5.97 9.42
CA LEU A 218 2.50 7.16 10.26
C LEU A 218 3.35 7.04 11.52
N ASN A 219 3.97 8.15 11.93
CA ASN A 219 4.71 8.24 13.19
C ASN A 219 3.79 8.34 14.40
N SER A 220 2.58 8.86 14.23
CA SER A 220 1.55 8.96 15.24
C SER A 220 0.93 7.61 15.55
N ALA A 221 0.61 7.33 16.80
CA ALA A 221 -0.26 6.22 17.15
C ALA A 221 -1.69 6.50 16.68
N VAL A 222 -2.27 5.58 15.94
CA VAL A 222 -3.62 5.69 15.36
C VAL A 222 -4.51 4.66 16.01
N LEU A 223 -5.69 5.09 16.47
CA LEU A 223 -6.77 4.26 16.96
C LEU A 223 -8.07 4.63 16.23
N VAL A 224 -8.86 3.64 15.90
CA VAL A 224 -10.24 3.81 15.45
C VAL A 224 -11.16 3.09 16.41
N LEU A 225 -12.15 3.84 16.94
CA LEU A 225 -13.16 3.33 17.86
C LEU A 225 -14.50 3.21 17.14
N ASP A 226 -15.32 2.25 17.57
CA ASP A 226 -16.73 2.16 17.21
C ASP A 226 -17.62 3.09 18.11
N HIS A 227 -18.93 3.07 17.87
CA HIS A 227 -19.91 3.83 18.65
C HIS A 227 -19.99 3.39 20.13
N GLN A 228 -19.47 2.21 20.49
CA GLN A 228 -19.37 1.69 21.86
C GLN A 228 -17.99 1.94 22.48
N GLN A 229 -17.14 2.76 21.85
CA GLN A 229 -15.79 3.08 22.30
C GLN A 229 -14.86 1.84 22.32
N LYS A 230 -15.17 0.80 21.53
CA LYS A 230 -14.29 -0.35 21.34
C LYS A 230 -13.31 -0.10 20.23
N ILE A 231 -12.10 -0.60 20.39
CA ILE A 231 -11.04 -0.48 19.42
C ILE A 231 -11.29 -1.45 18.28
N ILE A 232 -11.60 -0.91 17.08
CA ILE A 232 -11.81 -1.68 15.86
C ILE A 232 -10.58 -1.69 14.96
N HIS A 233 -9.71 -0.69 15.08
CA HIS A 233 -8.48 -0.63 14.32
C HIS A 233 -7.39 0.17 15.04
N PHE A 234 -6.12 -0.18 14.80
CA PHE A 234 -4.96 0.52 15.35
C PHE A 234 -3.70 0.23 14.51
N ASN A 235 -2.69 1.12 14.59
CA ASN A 235 -1.36 0.89 14.03
C ASN A 235 -0.35 0.47 15.12
N GLN A 236 0.83 -0.01 14.71
CA GLN A 236 1.86 -0.50 15.64
C GLN A 236 2.46 0.59 16.54
N GLN A 237 2.34 1.87 16.15
CA GLN A 237 2.87 2.97 16.95
C GLN A 237 2.20 3.07 18.33
N ILE A 238 0.96 2.55 18.49
CA ILE A 238 0.25 2.55 19.76
C ILE A 238 1.05 1.82 20.87
N PHE A 239 1.75 0.74 20.53
CA PHE A 239 2.55 -0.02 21.49
C PHE A 239 3.74 0.79 22.00
N ARG A 240 4.35 1.58 21.11
CA ARG A 240 5.47 2.47 21.46
C ARG A 240 5.00 3.66 22.28
N VAL A 241 3.93 4.32 21.85
CA VAL A 241 3.44 5.55 22.46
C VAL A 241 2.83 5.28 23.84
N LEU A 242 1.96 4.27 23.94
CA LEU A 242 1.31 3.94 25.22
C LEU A 242 2.03 2.84 26.01
N GLN A 243 3.20 2.35 25.56
CA GLN A 243 3.97 1.30 26.23
C GLN A 243 3.12 0.05 26.57
N LEU A 244 2.30 -0.39 25.60
CA LEU A 244 1.40 -1.55 25.73
C LEU A 244 1.91 -2.74 24.92
N SER A 245 1.41 -3.95 25.24
CA SER A 245 1.61 -5.14 24.44
C SER A 245 0.43 -5.41 23.49
N LYS A 246 0.65 -6.23 22.45
CA LYS A 246 -0.41 -6.57 21.48
C LYS A 246 -1.62 -7.27 22.13
N GLN A 247 -1.40 -8.03 23.20
CA GLN A 247 -2.45 -8.74 23.92
C GLN A 247 -3.36 -7.78 24.70
N ASP A 248 -2.89 -6.57 24.98
CA ASP A 248 -3.62 -5.56 25.74
C ASP A 248 -4.70 -4.82 24.92
N LEU A 249 -4.70 -4.95 23.58
CA LEU A 249 -5.56 -4.15 22.68
C LEU A 249 -6.70 -4.90 22.03
N THR A 250 -6.64 -6.23 21.93
CA THR A 250 -7.63 -7.00 21.16
C THR A 250 -8.98 -7.03 21.86
N ASN A 251 -10.04 -6.56 21.19
CA ASN A 251 -11.43 -6.50 21.66
C ASN A 251 -11.66 -5.68 22.95
N LYS A 252 -10.82 -4.71 23.22
CA LYS A 252 -10.94 -3.85 24.40
C LYS A 252 -11.56 -2.50 24.06
N SER A 253 -12.17 -1.87 25.09
CA SER A 253 -12.56 -0.48 25.06
C SER A 253 -11.31 0.40 25.21
N ILE A 254 -11.40 1.64 24.70
CA ILE A 254 -10.37 2.65 24.92
C ILE A 254 -10.10 2.86 26.42
N TYR A 255 -11.12 2.72 27.26
CA TYR A 255 -11.03 2.87 28.72
C TYR A 255 -10.31 1.72 29.42
N ASP A 256 -10.13 0.57 28.75
CA ASP A 256 -9.33 -0.55 29.27
C ASP A 256 -7.82 -0.30 29.10
N ILE A 257 -7.44 0.60 28.18
CA ILE A 257 -6.03 0.90 27.90
C ILE A 257 -5.59 2.27 28.37
N ILE A 258 -6.52 3.19 28.60
CA ILE A 258 -6.27 4.53 29.12
C ILE A 258 -7.18 4.75 30.33
N ASN A 259 -6.59 5.22 31.44
CA ASN A 259 -7.37 5.54 32.62
C ASN A 259 -8.34 6.71 32.32
N TYR A 260 -9.64 6.48 32.51
CA TYR A 260 -10.70 7.46 32.28
C TYR A 260 -10.46 8.78 33.01
N ASP A 261 -9.98 8.72 34.26
CA ASP A 261 -9.76 9.90 35.10
C ASP A 261 -8.54 10.73 34.65
N SER A 262 -7.63 10.15 33.86
CA SER A 262 -6.50 10.88 33.29
C SER A 262 -6.89 11.73 32.07
N LEU A 263 -8.06 11.48 31.49
CA LEU A 263 -8.57 12.25 30.36
C LEU A 263 -9.19 13.57 30.83
N PRO A 264 -8.89 14.70 30.19
CA PRO A 264 -9.63 15.93 30.37
C PRO A 264 -11.15 15.69 30.16
N GLU A 265 -11.99 16.32 30.99
CA GLU A 265 -13.43 16.09 30.98
C GLU A 265 -14.07 16.24 29.59
N ALA A 266 -13.61 17.24 28.82
CA ALA A 266 -14.06 17.49 27.47
C ALA A 266 -13.73 16.34 26.48
N LEU A 267 -12.70 15.53 26.72
CA LEU A 267 -12.25 14.46 25.84
C LEU A 267 -12.87 13.09 26.17
N ARG A 268 -13.52 12.97 27.32
CA ARG A 268 -14.01 11.68 27.85
C ARG A 268 -15.08 11.01 26.98
N SER A 269 -15.86 11.79 26.23
CA SER A 269 -16.90 11.25 25.36
C SER A 269 -16.40 10.75 23.99
N PHE A 270 -15.24 11.26 23.52
CA PHE A 270 -14.73 11.06 22.16
C PHE A 270 -15.72 11.41 21.03
N GLN A 271 -16.76 12.24 21.35
CA GLN A 271 -17.82 12.58 20.39
C GLN A 271 -17.60 13.91 19.67
N GLU A 272 -16.76 14.75 20.21
CA GLU A 272 -16.44 16.07 19.64
C GLU A 272 -15.04 16.05 19.00
N ALA A 273 -14.85 16.93 18.00
CA ALA A 273 -13.57 17.07 17.32
C ALA A 273 -12.62 17.94 18.12
N TYR A 274 -11.44 17.41 18.41
CA TYR A 274 -10.35 18.13 19.09
C TYR A 274 -9.06 17.94 18.31
N THR A 275 -8.22 18.95 18.32
CA THR A 275 -6.92 18.91 17.63
C THR A 275 -5.80 19.36 18.55
N ASN A 276 -4.76 18.52 18.66
CA ASN A 276 -3.52 18.81 19.39
C ASN A 276 -3.74 19.23 20.87
N ILE A 277 -4.60 18.50 21.56
CA ILE A 277 -4.80 18.73 23.01
C ILE A 277 -3.67 18.03 23.77
N GLU A 278 -2.85 18.80 24.46
CA GLU A 278 -1.79 18.28 25.33
C GLU A 278 -2.39 17.77 26.65
N CYS A 279 -2.10 16.53 26.99
CA CYS A 279 -2.51 15.90 28.23
C CYS A 279 -1.55 14.77 28.65
N THR A 280 -1.60 14.40 29.91
CA THR A 280 -0.90 13.23 30.43
C THR A 280 -1.89 12.08 30.54
N LEU A 281 -1.68 11.02 29.76
CA LEU A 281 -2.48 9.79 29.85
C LEU A 281 -1.85 8.84 30.85
N ILE A 282 -2.69 8.11 31.57
CA ILE A 282 -2.26 6.99 32.39
C ILE A 282 -2.70 5.71 31.69
N ASN A 283 -1.77 4.88 31.25
CA ASN A 283 -2.10 3.64 30.57
C ASN A 283 -2.56 2.54 31.57
N ALA A 284 -3.01 1.39 31.05
CA ALA A 284 -3.44 0.25 31.86
C ALA A 284 -2.38 -0.28 32.83
N ASN A 285 -1.09 -0.05 32.56
CA ASN A 285 0.05 -0.44 33.41
C ASN A 285 0.45 0.65 34.41
N GLN A 286 -0.39 1.69 34.61
CA GLN A 286 -0.16 2.84 35.50
C GLN A 286 1.07 3.68 35.09
N VAL A 287 1.47 3.66 33.81
CA VAL A 287 2.54 4.51 33.29
C VAL A 287 1.96 5.82 32.81
N HIS A 288 2.56 6.94 33.24
CA HIS A 288 2.21 8.28 32.80
C HIS A 288 2.91 8.61 31.48
N VAL A 289 2.14 9.03 30.47
CA VAL A 289 2.64 9.37 29.15
C VAL A 289 2.11 10.73 28.74
N ASP A 290 3.02 11.67 28.50
CA ASP A 290 2.66 13.00 28.00
C ASP A 290 2.47 12.96 26.48
N VAL A 291 1.27 13.28 26.03
CA VAL A 291 0.82 13.14 24.65
C VAL A 291 0.09 14.38 24.16
N SER A 292 0.03 14.50 22.85
CA SER A 292 -0.89 15.39 22.13
C SER A 292 -1.96 14.52 21.49
N LEU A 293 -3.23 14.77 21.80
CA LEU A 293 -4.37 14.05 21.29
C LEU A 293 -5.09 14.84 20.19
N THR A 294 -5.40 14.15 19.09
CA THR A 294 -6.33 14.65 18.08
C THR A 294 -7.47 13.65 17.94
N ILE A 295 -8.72 14.11 18.13
CA ILE A 295 -9.94 13.31 18.07
C ILE A 295 -10.77 13.81 16.89
N LYS A 296 -11.13 12.92 15.98
CA LYS A 296 -11.96 13.22 14.80
C LYS A 296 -13.10 12.21 14.68
N PRO A 297 -14.32 12.56 15.15
CA PRO A 297 -15.50 11.76 14.87
C PRO A 297 -15.75 11.63 13.36
N GLN A 298 -16.10 10.43 12.89
CA GLN A 298 -16.35 10.11 11.50
C GLN A 298 -17.85 9.88 11.24
N SER A 299 -18.27 9.96 9.99
CA SER A 299 -19.68 9.91 9.57
C SER A 299 -20.35 8.53 9.69
N MET A 300 -19.68 7.48 10.15
CA MET A 300 -20.21 6.11 10.29
C MET A 300 -20.10 5.58 11.73
N ASP A 301 -20.48 6.38 12.71
CA ASP A 301 -20.43 6.01 14.13
C ASP A 301 -19.06 5.50 14.60
N SER A 302 -18.01 6.00 14.01
CA SER A 302 -16.62 5.70 14.39
C SER A 302 -15.86 6.97 14.73
N THR A 303 -14.83 6.84 15.58
CA THR A 303 -13.97 7.96 15.98
C THR A 303 -12.51 7.61 15.70
N LEU A 304 -11.82 8.48 14.96
CA LEU A 304 -10.39 8.42 14.76
C LEU A 304 -9.67 9.19 15.87
N ILE A 305 -8.71 8.54 16.51
CA ILE A 305 -7.84 9.16 17.51
C ILE A 305 -6.39 9.05 17.02
N LEU A 306 -5.70 10.19 17.02
CA LEU A 306 -4.27 10.26 16.82
C LEU A 306 -3.62 10.62 18.15
N ILE A 307 -2.56 9.92 18.53
CA ILE A 307 -1.81 10.10 19.76
C ILE A 307 -0.34 10.28 19.40
N ASP A 308 0.20 11.46 19.68
CA ASP A 308 1.59 11.82 19.47
C ASP A 308 2.30 12.02 20.80
N LEU A 309 3.56 11.59 20.92
CA LEU A 309 4.36 11.91 22.08
C LEU A 309 4.67 13.42 22.08
N GLN A 310 4.32 14.10 23.17
CA GLN A 310 4.52 15.54 23.31
C GLN A 310 5.96 15.96 23.05
N ASN A 311 6.91 15.15 23.54
CA ASN A 311 8.33 15.40 23.32
C ASN A 311 8.74 15.38 21.83
N GLU A 312 8.12 14.55 21.00
CA GLU A 312 8.40 14.51 19.56
C GLU A 312 7.80 15.72 18.83
N VAL A 313 6.59 16.13 19.20
CA VAL A 313 5.93 17.33 18.63
C VAL A 313 6.76 18.58 18.93
N HIS A 314 7.18 18.76 20.19
CA HIS A 314 8.05 19.87 20.56
C HIS A 314 9.41 19.83 19.87
N ARG A 315 10.02 18.67 19.73
CA ARG A 315 11.29 18.51 19.02
C ARG A 315 11.17 18.91 17.53
N LEU A 316 10.11 18.49 16.86
CA LEU A 316 9.85 18.87 15.45
C LEU A 316 9.58 20.36 15.29
N ALA A 317 8.80 20.95 16.19
CA ALA A 317 8.56 22.39 16.23
C ALA A 317 9.85 23.18 16.42
N ASN A 318 10.71 22.74 17.36
CA ASN A 318 12.03 23.36 17.61
C ASN A 318 12.97 23.22 16.40
N GLN A 319 12.95 22.09 15.69
CA GLN A 319 13.72 21.91 14.44
C GLN A 319 13.28 22.89 13.36
N LEU A 320 11.97 23.04 13.14
CA LEU A 320 11.42 23.96 12.14
C LEU A 320 11.70 25.43 12.50
N ALA A 321 11.70 25.78 13.79
CA ALA A 321 12.03 27.11 14.29
C ALA A 321 13.54 27.41 14.33
N GLY A 322 14.41 26.42 14.04
CA GLY A 322 15.85 26.55 14.13
C GLY A 322 16.38 26.71 15.58
N THR A 323 15.60 26.24 16.55
CA THR A 323 15.89 26.35 17.99
C THR A 323 16.31 25.01 18.60
N THR A 324 16.95 24.16 17.85
CA THR A 324 17.38 22.81 18.27
C THR A 324 18.86 22.79 18.62
N ALA A 325 19.21 22.24 19.79
CA ALA A 325 20.58 21.92 20.14
C ALA A 325 21.01 20.60 19.43
N ILE A 326 22.07 20.65 18.64
CA ILE A 326 22.56 19.52 17.86
C ILE A 326 23.77 18.81 18.50
N TYR A 327 24.53 19.48 19.37
CA TYR A 327 25.74 18.91 19.95
C TYR A 327 25.49 18.26 21.32
N THR A 328 26.22 17.18 21.56
CA THR A 328 26.26 16.43 22.82
C THR A 328 27.67 16.45 23.41
N PHE A 329 27.86 16.00 24.65
CA PHE A 329 29.20 15.86 25.24
C PHE A 329 30.10 14.85 24.49
N GLU A 330 29.55 14.01 23.66
CA GLU A 330 30.30 13.03 22.86
C GLU A 330 30.93 13.69 21.64
N ASP A 331 30.33 14.76 21.14
CA ASP A 331 30.85 15.54 20.00
C ASP A 331 32.06 16.42 20.40
N ILE A 332 32.26 16.67 21.69
CA ILE A 332 33.43 17.45 22.20
C ILE A 332 34.66 16.56 22.13
N GLN A 333 35.53 16.80 21.16
CA GLN A 333 36.75 16.04 20.97
C GLN A 333 37.87 16.48 21.94
N GLY A 334 38.64 15.52 22.46
CA GLY A 334 39.82 15.75 23.29
C GLY A 334 39.89 14.81 24.50
N THR A 335 41.13 14.46 24.86
CA THR A 335 41.49 13.55 25.99
C THR A 335 42.28 14.23 27.07
N SER A 336 42.41 15.56 26.99
CA SER A 336 43.12 16.33 28.02
C SER A 336 42.31 16.37 29.31
N LYS A 337 43.01 16.44 30.46
CA LYS A 337 42.38 16.53 31.77
C LYS A 337 41.43 17.72 31.89
N ALA A 338 41.71 18.82 31.15
CA ALA A 338 40.85 19.99 31.08
C ALA A 338 39.48 19.68 30.38
N ILE A 339 39.52 18.95 29.26
CA ILE A 339 38.29 18.55 28.53
C ILE A 339 37.48 17.52 29.34
N GLU A 340 38.15 16.58 30.01
CA GLU A 340 37.45 15.60 30.87
C GLU A 340 36.75 16.31 32.05
N ASN A 341 37.43 17.25 32.71
CA ASN A 341 36.85 18.07 33.77
C ASN A 341 35.68 18.95 33.27
N LEU A 342 35.80 19.53 32.07
CA LEU A 342 34.75 20.31 31.44
C LEU A 342 33.48 19.43 31.21
N LYS A 343 33.67 18.24 30.68
CA LYS A 343 32.55 17.31 30.45
C LYS A 343 31.89 16.87 31.76
N LEU A 344 32.68 16.58 32.78
CA LEU A 344 32.17 16.18 34.09
C LEU A 344 31.36 17.32 34.72
N LEU A 345 31.93 18.52 34.74
CA LEU A 345 31.27 19.72 35.29
C LEU A 345 30.00 20.06 34.51
N GLY A 346 30.05 20.02 33.18
CA GLY A 346 28.89 20.25 32.32
C GLY A 346 27.73 19.26 32.58
N LYS A 347 28.03 17.97 32.73
CA LYS A 347 27.04 16.96 33.12
C LYS A 347 26.44 17.21 34.51
N THR A 348 27.24 17.68 35.43
CA THR A 348 26.76 18.05 36.78
C THR A 348 25.82 19.25 36.73
N ILE A 349 26.16 20.28 35.95
CA ILE A 349 25.34 21.50 35.76
C ILE A 349 24.03 21.14 35.06
N ALA A 350 24.06 20.25 34.06
CA ALA A 350 22.86 19.77 33.33
C ALA A 350 21.81 19.13 34.26
N GLY A 351 22.19 18.59 35.38
CA GLY A 351 21.30 18.05 36.41
C GLY A 351 20.70 19.10 37.37
N SER A 352 20.96 20.39 37.15
CA SER A 352 20.44 21.48 38.00
C SER A 352 19.79 22.58 37.16
N ASP A 353 18.84 23.33 37.74
CA ASP A 353 18.18 24.47 37.09
C ASP A 353 18.93 25.80 37.34
N GLN A 354 20.20 25.74 37.80
CA GLN A 354 21.01 26.91 38.04
C GLN A 354 21.57 27.51 36.74
N PRO A 355 21.65 28.83 36.60
CA PRO A 355 22.29 29.47 35.46
C PRO A 355 23.78 29.11 35.40
N ALA A 356 24.24 28.77 34.17
CA ALA A 356 25.62 28.38 33.89
C ALA A 356 26.38 29.53 33.21
N LEU A 357 27.58 29.85 33.67
CA LEU A 357 28.48 30.75 32.96
C LEU A 357 29.57 29.95 32.23
N ILE A 358 29.60 30.09 30.91
CA ILE A 358 30.64 29.49 30.06
C ILE A 358 31.60 30.56 29.60
N PHE A 359 32.86 30.48 30.09
CA PHE A 359 33.89 31.45 29.81
C PHE A 359 34.99 30.86 28.88
N GLY A 360 35.43 31.65 27.89
CA GLY A 360 36.48 31.25 26.96
C GLY A 360 36.63 32.24 25.79
N GLU A 361 37.71 32.12 25.03
CA GLU A 361 37.96 32.94 23.85
C GLU A 361 36.99 32.63 22.69
N ALA A 362 36.92 33.50 21.69
CA ALA A 362 36.12 33.23 20.50
C ALA A 362 36.63 31.97 19.78
N GLY A 363 35.71 31.11 19.31
CA GLY A 363 36.06 29.86 18.60
C GLY A 363 36.44 28.68 19.49
N THR A 364 36.43 28.78 20.84
CA THR A 364 36.78 27.68 21.75
C THR A 364 35.66 26.63 21.95
N GLY A 365 34.54 26.76 21.27
CA GLY A 365 33.43 25.80 21.35
C GLY A 365 32.40 26.02 22.45
N LYS A 366 32.31 27.26 22.98
CA LYS A 366 31.30 27.61 24.03
C LYS A 366 29.89 27.23 23.66
N ASP A 367 29.52 27.46 22.40
CA ASP A 367 28.20 27.13 21.86
C ASP A 367 27.96 25.61 21.89
N MET A 368 28.96 24.80 21.51
CA MET A 368 28.90 23.35 21.59
C MET A 368 28.73 22.84 23.02
N VAL A 369 29.41 23.48 23.99
CA VAL A 369 29.29 23.14 25.41
C VAL A 369 27.90 23.52 25.94
N ALA A 370 27.35 24.67 25.57
CA ALA A 370 26.01 25.10 25.97
C ALA A 370 24.92 24.15 25.46
N GLN A 371 25.02 23.78 24.18
CA GLN A 371 24.10 22.78 23.57
C GLN A 371 24.25 21.41 24.23
N SER A 372 25.46 20.97 24.55
CA SER A 372 25.69 19.69 25.25
C SER A 372 25.08 19.68 26.66
N ILE A 373 25.16 20.80 27.39
CA ILE A 373 24.49 20.96 28.70
C ILE A 373 22.96 20.85 28.50
N HIS A 374 22.39 21.59 27.55
CA HIS A 374 20.98 21.54 27.23
C HIS A 374 20.51 20.11 26.93
N ASN A 375 21.20 19.41 26.03
CA ASN A 375 20.86 18.05 25.62
C ASN A 375 21.00 17.00 26.74
N ALA A 376 21.77 17.28 27.77
CA ALA A 376 21.91 16.44 28.95
C ALA A 376 20.97 16.85 30.11
N SER A 377 20.24 17.97 29.99
CA SER A 377 19.39 18.51 31.05
C SER A 377 17.95 17.97 31.01
N SER A 378 17.17 18.29 32.06
CA SER A 378 15.71 18.05 32.07
C SER A 378 14.96 18.86 31.01
N HIS A 379 15.57 19.95 30.50
CA HIS A 379 15.00 20.84 29.48
C HIS A 379 15.34 20.47 28.05
N LYS A 380 15.96 19.31 27.79
CA LYS A 380 16.43 18.83 26.47
C LYS A 380 15.34 18.72 25.38
N THR A 381 14.09 18.68 25.78
CA THR A 381 12.93 18.64 24.86
C THR A 381 12.41 20.02 24.52
N GLY A 382 12.77 21.03 25.31
CA GLY A 382 12.42 22.42 25.06
C GLY A 382 13.32 23.07 24.00
N PRO A 383 13.06 24.34 23.64
CA PRO A 383 13.83 25.06 22.64
C PRO A 383 15.22 25.44 23.19
N PHE A 384 16.26 25.37 22.34
CA PHE A 384 17.56 25.99 22.60
C PHE A 384 17.65 27.29 21.79
N VAL A 385 17.51 28.44 22.48
CA VAL A 385 17.51 29.74 21.82
C VAL A 385 18.83 30.45 22.12
N SER A 386 19.55 30.78 21.03
CA SER A 386 20.81 31.51 21.13
C SER A 386 20.63 32.99 20.79
N VAL A 387 21.24 33.90 21.57
CA VAL A 387 21.26 35.34 21.34
C VAL A 387 22.68 35.84 21.34
N ASN A 388 23.14 36.29 20.18
CA ASN A 388 24.46 36.90 20.07
C ASN A 388 24.39 38.42 20.39
N CYS A 389 24.59 38.78 21.65
CA CYS A 389 24.50 40.15 22.09
C CYS A 389 25.52 41.10 21.41
N SER A 390 26.60 40.56 20.81
CA SER A 390 27.59 41.40 20.12
C SER A 390 27.14 41.85 18.72
N THR A 391 26.20 41.15 18.12
CA THR A 391 25.68 41.45 16.77
C THR A 391 24.41 42.30 16.79
N VAL A 392 23.75 42.42 17.95
CA VAL A 392 22.53 43.21 18.12
C VAL A 392 22.92 44.70 18.34
N GLN A 393 22.33 45.61 17.54
CA GLN A 393 22.57 47.04 17.70
C GLN A 393 22.09 47.54 19.07
N LYS A 394 22.89 48.46 19.68
CA LYS A 394 22.50 49.10 20.94
C LYS A 394 21.12 49.75 20.80
N GLY A 395 20.18 49.37 21.65
CA GLY A 395 18.79 49.87 21.63
C GLY A 395 17.78 48.85 21.07
N TYR A 396 18.23 47.81 20.33
CA TYR A 396 17.34 46.75 19.87
C TYR A 396 17.41 45.48 20.73
N LEU A 397 18.36 45.40 21.66
CA LEU A 397 18.55 44.22 22.51
C LEU A 397 17.32 43.94 23.39
N GLU A 398 16.69 45.00 23.92
CA GLU A 398 15.45 44.87 24.69
C GLU A 398 14.32 44.31 23.84
N ALA A 399 14.14 44.81 22.61
CA ALA A 399 13.14 44.30 21.70
C ALA A 399 13.41 42.84 21.25
N GLU A 400 14.67 42.46 21.05
CA GLU A 400 15.07 41.08 20.73
C GLU A 400 14.80 40.15 21.91
N LEU A 401 15.07 40.55 23.14
CA LEU A 401 14.88 39.70 24.33
C LEU A 401 13.41 39.64 24.77
N TRP A 402 12.73 40.77 24.84
CA TRP A 402 11.37 40.88 25.41
C TRP A 402 10.25 40.86 24.32
N GLY A 403 10.63 41.03 23.07
CA GLY A 403 9.68 41.16 21.96
C GLY A 403 9.29 42.61 21.67
N SER A 404 8.59 42.84 20.59
CA SER A 404 8.14 44.14 20.13
C SER A 404 6.76 44.07 19.49
N GLY A 405 6.03 45.21 19.47
CA GLY A 405 4.72 45.34 18.86
C GLY A 405 3.58 45.54 19.84
N ASP A 406 2.41 46.00 19.32
CA ASP A 406 1.18 46.17 20.07
C ASP A 406 0.36 44.88 20.15
N LEU A 407 -0.77 44.89 20.86
CA LEU A 407 -1.65 43.72 21.09
C LEU A 407 -2.13 43.01 19.83
N THR A 408 -2.06 43.66 18.67
CA THR A 408 -2.51 43.13 17.39
C THR A 408 -1.37 42.60 16.47
N ASP A 409 -0.10 42.96 16.77
CA ASP A 409 1.08 42.56 15.98
C ASP A 409 2.31 42.30 16.85
N LYS A 410 2.13 41.58 17.94
CA LYS A 410 3.18 41.23 18.91
C LYS A 410 4.14 40.21 18.29
N LYS A 411 5.44 40.58 18.19
CA LYS A 411 6.51 39.63 17.88
C LYS A 411 7.08 39.09 19.19
N PRO A 412 7.05 37.75 19.42
CA PRO A 412 7.56 37.17 20.66
C PRO A 412 9.07 37.41 20.81
N GLY A 413 9.53 37.70 22.01
CA GLY A 413 10.94 37.86 22.30
C GLY A 413 11.65 36.53 22.53
N LYS A 414 12.98 36.55 22.49
CA LYS A 414 13.81 35.34 22.68
C LYS A 414 13.59 34.66 24.03
N LEU A 415 13.27 35.43 25.09
CA LEU A 415 12.91 34.90 26.41
C LEU A 415 11.60 34.11 26.36
N GLU A 416 10.60 34.60 25.63
CA GLU A 416 9.33 33.92 25.43
C GLU A 416 9.51 32.64 24.57
N LEU A 417 10.35 32.72 23.53
CA LEU A 417 10.70 31.59 22.69
C LEU A 417 11.50 30.51 23.41
N ALA A 418 12.28 30.86 24.41
CA ALA A 418 13.10 29.94 25.23
C ALA A 418 12.32 29.30 26.38
N GLN A 419 11.02 29.58 26.51
CA GLN A 419 10.20 29.08 27.62
C GLN A 419 10.22 27.54 27.66
N LYS A 420 10.38 26.96 28.85
CA LYS A 420 10.59 25.52 29.10
C LYS A 420 11.84 24.92 28.43
N GLY A 421 12.73 25.73 27.91
CA GLY A 421 13.97 25.35 27.26
C GLY A 421 15.20 26.03 27.85
N THR A 422 16.14 26.43 26.99
CA THR A 422 17.40 27.10 27.38
C THR A 422 17.60 28.34 26.53
N LEU A 423 17.90 29.49 27.20
CA LEU A 423 18.40 30.69 26.55
C LEU A 423 19.92 30.75 26.74
N PHE A 424 20.66 30.90 25.64
CA PHE A 424 22.12 30.97 25.57
C PHE A 424 22.60 32.29 24.98
#